data_9239358de8c604e6d3933fc90d5b7149
#
_entry.id   9239358de8c604e6d3933fc90d5b7149
#
_cell.length_a   1.000
_cell.length_b   1.000
_cell.length_c   1.000
_cell.angle_alpha   90.00
_cell.angle_beta   90.00
_cell.angle_gamma   90.00
#
_symmetry.space_group_name_H-M   'P 1'
#
loop_
_entity.id
_entity.type
_entity.pdbx_description
1 polymer ?
#
loop_
_entity_poly.entity_id
_entity_poly.type
_entity_poly.pdbx_seq_one_letter_code
_entity_poly.pdbx_strand_id
1 'polypeptide(L)'
;MPDKLIVLLPLAAIVLFACQSSPNEPVEPTNTSPAIESSQNISSTQLKRLLRLADEAITQDKLTYPREESAYRYYQEILKRQPGQSDAVRGLENLVERYIELSLKALQRNQPATARSMLARAKIILPKHPSIGPTERQIFLFATAERKTINLPAQQLADQEQMLALQLGNFAKNAAKFDCRFIINAKNDAQGRWIYQKLADGFDGGRLRAQLNIRLPATVERQCFPK
;
A
#
# COMPACT_ATOMS: atom_id res chain seq x y z
N MET A 1 -29.90 -52.64 0.88
CA MET A 1 -31.26 -53.02 0.50
C MET A 1 -31.88 -51.87 -0.21
N PRO A 2 -32.49 -52.19 -1.27
CA PRO A 2 -32.50 -51.37 -2.49
C PRO A 2 -33.86 -50.70 -2.71
N ASP A 3 -33.94 -49.87 -3.76
CA ASP A 3 -34.97 -49.86 -4.82
C ASP A 3 -34.74 -48.57 -5.62
N LYS A 4 -34.27 -48.63 -6.86
CA LYS A 4 -34.90 -48.96 -8.15
C LYS A 4 -36.26 -48.24 -8.33
N LEU A 5 -36.30 -47.36 -9.32
CA LEU A 5 -37.28 -47.41 -10.44
C LEU A 5 -37.02 -46.24 -11.40
N ILE A 6 -36.45 -46.45 -12.61
CA ILE A 6 -37.13 -46.75 -13.90
C ILE A 6 -37.84 -45.51 -14.46
N VAL A 7 -37.22 -44.90 -15.44
CA VAL A 7 -37.45 -44.79 -16.89
C VAL A 7 -38.89 -44.41 -17.31
N LEU A 8 -38.96 -43.34 -18.09
CA LEU A 8 -39.82 -43.33 -19.32
C LEU A 8 -39.53 -42.06 -20.18
N LEU A 9 -38.94 -42.26 -21.33
CA LEU A 9 -39.08 -41.39 -22.51
C LEU A 9 -40.45 -41.64 -23.16
N PRO A 10 -41.03 -40.65 -23.84
CA PRO A 10 -41.35 -40.85 -25.24
C PRO A 10 -40.97 -39.66 -26.14
N LEU A 11 -40.30 -39.96 -27.20
CA LEU A 11 -40.86 -40.08 -28.57
C LEU A 11 -41.14 -38.76 -29.30
N ALA A 12 -40.40 -38.60 -30.32
CA ALA A 12 -40.39 -37.72 -31.47
C ALA A 12 -41.72 -37.18 -31.98
N ALA A 13 -41.69 -35.92 -32.39
CA ALA A 13 -42.53 -35.44 -33.48
C ALA A 13 -41.72 -34.53 -34.39
N ILE A 14 -41.34 -35.08 -35.52
CA ILE A 14 -40.81 -34.38 -36.70
C ILE A 14 -41.96 -33.65 -37.35
N VAL A 15 -41.92 -32.31 -37.40
CA VAL A 15 -42.84 -31.54 -38.28
C VAL A 15 -41.98 -30.90 -39.34
N LEU A 16 -42.03 -31.48 -40.52
CA LEU A 16 -41.59 -30.91 -41.78
C LEU A 16 -42.54 -29.76 -42.15
N PHE A 17 -42.05 -28.52 -42.18
CA PHE A 17 -42.77 -27.43 -42.83
C PHE A 17 -42.02 -27.01 -44.08
N ALA A 18 -42.81 -27.09 -45.16
CA ALA A 18 -42.44 -26.86 -46.52
C ALA A 18 -42.01 -25.41 -46.80
N CYS A 19 -41.05 -25.29 -47.71
CA CYS A 19 -40.71 -24.05 -48.39
C CYS A 19 -41.91 -23.47 -49.13
N GLN A 20 -42.25 -22.21 -48.88
CA GLN A 20 -42.99 -21.39 -49.82
C GLN A 20 -42.12 -20.20 -50.24
N SER A 21 -41.75 -20.21 -51.49
CA SER A 21 -41.12 -19.10 -52.22
C SER A 21 -42.22 -18.07 -52.55
N SER A 22 -41.99 -16.81 -52.15
CA SER A 22 -42.77 -15.66 -52.63
C SER A 22 -41.82 -14.60 -53.19
N PRO A 23 -42.28 -13.88 -54.27
CA PRO A 23 -41.36 -13.17 -55.18
C PRO A 23 -40.95 -11.77 -54.66
N ASN A 24 -39.82 -11.37 -55.21
CA ASN A 24 -39.14 -10.09 -55.14
C ASN A 24 -40.00 -8.83 -54.98
N GLU A 25 -39.83 -8.12 -53.88
CA GLU A 25 -39.96 -6.67 -53.80
C GLU A 25 -38.57 -6.03 -53.65
N PRO A 26 -38.29 -4.90 -54.29
CA PRO A 26 -36.99 -4.25 -54.20
C PRO A 26 -36.87 -3.56 -52.81
N VAL A 27 -36.05 -4.12 -51.97
CA VAL A 27 -35.67 -3.50 -50.69
C VAL A 27 -34.67 -2.38 -50.97
N GLU A 28 -35.10 -1.16 -50.76
CA GLU A 28 -34.20 -0.01 -50.55
C GLU A 28 -33.18 -0.33 -49.47
N PRO A 29 -31.91 0.02 -49.61
CA PRO A 29 -30.91 -0.16 -48.58
C PRO A 29 -31.15 0.87 -47.48
N THR A 30 -31.98 0.50 -46.48
CA THR A 30 -31.93 1.20 -45.21
C THR A 30 -30.59 0.92 -44.57
N ASN A 31 -29.72 1.89 -44.67
CA ASN A 31 -28.43 2.00 -44.01
C ASN A 31 -28.71 2.16 -42.50
N THR A 32 -29.13 1.07 -41.84
CA THR A 32 -29.09 0.99 -40.39
C THR A 32 -27.68 0.54 -40.01
N SER A 33 -26.76 1.49 -40.05
CA SER A 33 -25.47 1.38 -39.38
C SER A 33 -25.78 1.13 -37.92
N PRO A 34 -25.25 0.05 -37.27
CA PRO A 34 -25.36 -0.07 -35.85
C PRO A 34 -24.75 1.19 -35.26
N ALA A 35 -25.55 1.92 -34.49
CA ALA A 35 -25.07 3.04 -33.71
C ALA A 35 -23.95 2.49 -32.81
N ILE A 36 -22.70 2.68 -33.27
CA ILE A 36 -21.56 2.64 -32.40
C ILE A 36 -21.90 3.69 -31.35
N GLU A 37 -22.17 3.24 -30.13
CA GLU A 37 -22.25 4.13 -28.96
C GLU A 37 -21.01 5.01 -29.04
N SER A 38 -21.20 6.21 -29.53
CA SER A 38 -20.16 7.22 -29.59
C SER A 38 -19.72 7.44 -28.15
N SER A 39 -18.58 6.90 -27.76
CA SER A 39 -17.82 7.31 -26.61
C SER A 39 -17.74 8.83 -26.71
N GLN A 40 -18.63 9.54 -25.99
CA GLN A 40 -18.69 11.01 -26.08
C GLN A 40 -17.37 11.51 -25.55
N ASN A 41 -16.46 11.83 -26.46
CA ASN A 41 -15.17 12.42 -26.11
C ASN A 41 -15.41 13.61 -25.22
N ILE A 42 -14.76 13.62 -24.06
CA ILE A 42 -14.85 14.71 -23.10
C ILE A 42 -14.42 16.03 -23.81
N SER A 43 -15.21 17.09 -23.70
CA SER A 43 -14.81 18.38 -24.23
C SER A 43 -13.60 18.94 -23.47
N SER A 44 -12.78 19.76 -24.13
CA SER A 44 -11.60 20.39 -23.51
C SER A 44 -11.96 21.21 -22.26
N THR A 45 -13.10 21.87 -22.27
CA THR A 45 -13.62 22.62 -21.11
C THR A 45 -13.99 21.70 -19.95
N GLN A 46 -14.65 20.60 -20.24
CA GLN A 46 -15.03 19.60 -19.22
C GLN A 46 -13.82 18.89 -18.66
N LEU A 47 -12.82 18.54 -19.48
CA LEU A 47 -11.54 17.98 -19.04
C LEU A 47 -10.83 18.92 -18.04
N LYS A 48 -10.64 20.18 -18.42
CA LYS A 48 -10.04 21.20 -17.54
C LYS A 48 -10.80 21.34 -16.21
N ARG A 49 -12.14 21.32 -16.27
CA ARG A 49 -12.96 21.39 -15.04
C ARG A 49 -12.71 20.19 -14.13
N LEU A 50 -12.71 18.95 -14.66
CA LEU A 50 -12.52 17.75 -13.85
C LEU A 50 -11.10 17.67 -13.27
N LEU A 51 -10.08 18.07 -14.03
CA LEU A 51 -8.70 18.14 -13.52
C LEU A 51 -8.60 19.15 -12.36
N ARG A 52 -9.18 20.34 -12.51
CA ARG A 52 -9.20 21.32 -11.42
C ARG A 52 -9.92 20.81 -10.18
N LEU A 53 -11.07 20.13 -10.33
CA LEU A 53 -11.78 19.51 -9.21
C LEU A 53 -10.95 18.40 -8.53
N ALA A 54 -10.18 17.64 -9.30
CA ALA A 54 -9.26 16.66 -8.75
C ALA A 54 -8.14 17.31 -7.94
N ASP A 55 -7.54 18.39 -8.43
CA ASP A 55 -6.50 19.13 -7.72
C ASP A 55 -7.04 19.76 -6.42
N GLU A 56 -8.23 20.36 -6.47
CA GLU A 56 -8.91 20.88 -5.28
C GLU A 56 -9.19 19.78 -4.24
N ALA A 57 -9.62 18.61 -4.70
CA ALA A 57 -9.86 17.45 -3.82
C ALA A 57 -8.55 16.95 -3.17
N ILE A 58 -7.43 16.95 -3.89
CA ILE A 58 -6.11 16.59 -3.33
C ILE A 58 -5.70 17.58 -2.24
N THR A 59 -5.87 18.89 -2.47
CA THR A 59 -5.52 19.92 -1.48
C THR A 59 -6.35 19.81 -0.20
N GLN A 60 -7.56 19.23 -0.29
CA GLN A 60 -8.46 18.97 0.84
C GLN A 60 -8.29 17.56 1.43
N ASP A 61 -7.23 16.80 1.06
CA ASP A 61 -7.02 15.40 1.43
C ASP A 61 -8.20 14.45 1.07
N LYS A 62 -9.07 14.86 0.14
CA LYS A 62 -10.15 14.03 -0.42
C LYS A 62 -9.62 13.11 -1.51
N LEU A 63 -8.70 12.20 -1.16
CA LEU A 63 -8.02 11.36 -2.15
C LEU A 63 -8.97 10.34 -2.80
N THR A 64 -9.65 9.51 -1.97
CA THR A 64 -10.64 8.50 -2.39
C THR A 64 -11.96 8.61 -1.63
N TYR A 65 -12.04 9.47 -0.63
CA TYR A 65 -13.22 9.70 0.20
C TYR A 65 -13.36 11.21 0.50
N PRO A 66 -14.59 11.74 0.54
CA PRO A 66 -15.87 11.09 0.21
C PRO A 66 -15.92 10.68 -1.25
N ARG A 67 -16.66 9.58 -1.53
CA ARG A 67 -16.58 8.88 -2.82
C ARG A 67 -16.91 9.79 -4.02
N GLU A 68 -17.92 10.65 -3.89
CA GLU A 68 -18.43 11.50 -4.98
C GLU A 68 -17.57 12.74 -5.24
N GLU A 69 -16.79 13.19 -4.25
CA GLU A 69 -15.99 14.43 -4.31
C GLU A 69 -14.49 14.14 -4.19
N SER A 70 -14.03 12.91 -4.50
CA SER A 70 -12.63 12.56 -4.39
C SER A 70 -11.87 12.79 -5.69
N ALA A 71 -10.56 13.05 -5.56
CA ALA A 71 -9.66 13.15 -6.71
C ALA A 71 -9.71 11.88 -7.57
N TYR A 72 -9.74 10.70 -6.93
CA TYR A 72 -9.87 9.42 -7.61
C TYR A 72 -11.12 9.35 -8.50
N ARG A 73 -12.27 9.79 -8.01
CA ARG A 73 -13.53 9.84 -8.77
C ARG A 73 -13.42 10.71 -10.01
N TYR A 74 -12.80 11.89 -9.89
CA TYR A 74 -12.65 12.80 -11.02
C TYR A 74 -11.70 12.26 -12.08
N TYR A 75 -10.57 11.65 -11.70
CA TYR A 75 -9.68 11.01 -12.66
C TYR A 75 -10.34 9.81 -13.34
N GLN A 76 -11.10 8.99 -12.61
CA GLN A 76 -11.86 7.89 -13.22
C GLN A 76 -12.91 8.38 -14.23
N GLU A 77 -13.61 9.48 -13.94
CA GLU A 77 -14.58 10.07 -14.85
C GLU A 77 -13.91 10.53 -16.16
N ILE A 78 -12.71 11.10 -16.09
CA ILE A 78 -11.93 11.48 -17.25
C ILE A 78 -11.56 10.22 -18.06
N LEU A 79 -10.96 9.21 -17.40
CA LEU A 79 -10.47 8.02 -18.07
C LEU A 79 -11.57 7.13 -18.64
N LYS A 80 -12.77 7.18 -18.08
CA LYS A 80 -13.96 6.51 -18.64
C LYS A 80 -14.34 7.07 -19.99
N ARG A 81 -14.19 8.38 -20.21
CA ARG A 81 -14.56 9.06 -21.46
C ARG A 81 -13.38 9.20 -22.42
N GLN A 82 -12.18 9.33 -21.90
CA GLN A 82 -10.94 9.45 -22.67
C GLN A 82 -9.88 8.51 -22.08
N PRO A 83 -9.91 7.23 -22.44
CA PRO A 83 -8.91 6.25 -21.98
C PRO A 83 -7.49 6.71 -22.34
N GLY A 84 -6.57 6.64 -21.36
CA GLY A 84 -5.16 7.02 -21.58
C GLY A 84 -4.88 8.53 -21.51
N GLN A 85 -5.84 9.37 -21.11
CA GLN A 85 -5.58 10.80 -20.92
C GLN A 85 -4.44 11.00 -19.90
N SER A 86 -3.34 11.60 -20.35
CA SER A 86 -2.05 11.61 -19.65
C SER A 86 -2.09 12.26 -18.26
N ASP A 87 -2.84 13.37 -18.10
CA ASP A 87 -2.92 14.06 -16.81
C ASP A 87 -3.70 13.27 -15.79
N ALA A 88 -4.76 12.56 -16.21
CA ALA A 88 -5.54 11.71 -15.32
C ALA A 88 -4.77 10.44 -14.94
N VAL A 89 -4.02 9.83 -15.87
CA VAL A 89 -3.13 8.69 -15.56
C VAL A 89 -2.10 9.10 -14.53
N ARG A 90 -1.36 10.18 -14.79
CA ARG A 90 -0.38 10.74 -13.83
C ARG A 90 -1.02 11.12 -12.51
N GLY A 91 -2.24 11.64 -12.54
CA GLY A 91 -3.01 11.94 -11.34
C GLY A 91 -3.28 10.71 -10.47
N LEU A 92 -3.63 9.57 -11.07
CA LEU A 92 -3.78 8.30 -10.35
C LEU A 92 -2.44 7.80 -9.77
N GLU A 93 -1.33 7.93 -10.49
CA GLU A 93 0.01 7.61 -10.00
C GLU A 93 0.35 8.46 -8.77
N ASN A 94 0.12 9.78 -8.83
CA ASN A 94 0.34 10.68 -7.70
C ASN A 94 -0.54 10.33 -6.48
N LEU A 95 -1.78 9.88 -6.67
CA LEU A 95 -2.62 9.41 -5.57
C LEU A 95 -2.04 8.15 -4.90
N VAL A 96 -1.52 7.23 -5.69
CA VAL A 96 -0.86 6.02 -5.16
C VAL A 96 0.36 6.41 -4.34
N GLU A 97 1.25 7.27 -4.88
CA GLU A 97 2.42 7.74 -4.15
C GLU A 97 2.04 8.46 -2.85
N ARG A 98 0.97 9.26 -2.86
CA ARG A 98 0.48 9.90 -1.64
C ARG A 98 0.02 8.89 -0.59
N TYR A 99 -0.69 7.83 -0.97
CA TYR A 99 -1.08 6.77 -0.03
C TYR A 99 0.12 5.98 0.47
N ILE A 100 1.14 5.75 -0.35
CA ILE A 100 2.40 5.13 0.06
C ILE A 100 3.11 6.01 1.09
N GLU A 101 3.21 7.30 0.85
CA GLU A 101 3.78 8.26 1.81
C GLU A 101 3.03 8.22 3.16
N LEU A 102 1.69 8.24 3.13
CA LEU A 102 0.87 8.13 4.34
C LEU A 102 1.07 6.80 5.07
N SER A 103 1.25 5.71 4.32
CA SER A 103 1.57 4.39 4.87
C SER A 103 2.91 4.40 5.61
N LEU A 104 3.96 4.95 4.98
CA LEU A 104 5.29 5.05 5.58
C LEU A 104 5.31 5.98 6.81
N LYS A 105 4.60 7.11 6.76
CA LYS A 105 4.41 7.99 7.92
C LYS A 105 3.70 7.28 9.08
N ALA A 106 2.73 6.42 8.79
CA ALA A 106 2.07 5.62 9.83
C ALA A 106 3.04 4.63 10.48
N LEU A 107 3.96 4.01 9.72
CA LEU A 107 5.01 3.16 10.29
C LEU A 107 5.96 3.94 11.21
N GLN A 108 6.35 5.16 10.82
CA GLN A 108 7.19 6.02 11.66
C GLN A 108 6.51 6.35 13.00
N ARG A 109 5.18 6.41 13.03
CA ARG A 109 4.36 6.61 14.23
C ARG A 109 4.03 5.32 14.98
N ASN A 110 4.65 4.19 14.61
CA ASN A 110 4.39 2.86 15.18
C ASN A 110 2.92 2.40 15.02
N GLN A 111 2.33 2.70 13.85
CA GLN A 111 0.93 2.38 13.51
C GLN A 111 0.84 1.43 12.30
N PRO A 112 1.26 0.15 12.42
CA PRO A 112 1.31 -0.77 11.28
C PRO A 112 -0.07 -1.11 10.70
N ALA A 113 -1.13 -1.08 11.51
CA ALA A 113 -2.51 -1.29 11.02
C ALA A 113 -2.94 -0.15 10.09
N THR A 114 -2.69 1.11 10.47
CA THR A 114 -2.94 2.29 9.63
C THR A 114 -2.11 2.22 8.35
N ALA A 115 -0.83 1.84 8.45
CA ALA A 115 0.03 1.68 7.28
C ALA A 115 -0.55 0.68 6.27
N ARG A 116 -1.03 -0.50 6.73
CA ARG A 116 -1.70 -1.48 5.86
C ARG A 116 -2.96 -0.91 5.21
N SER A 117 -3.77 -0.17 5.96
CA SER A 117 -4.99 0.46 5.44
C SER A 117 -4.68 1.47 4.33
N MET A 118 -3.65 2.31 4.50
CA MET A 118 -3.23 3.26 3.47
C MET A 118 -2.70 2.53 2.23
N LEU A 119 -1.86 1.51 2.39
CA LEU A 119 -1.37 0.71 1.27
C LEU A 119 -2.50 -0.03 0.54
N ALA A 120 -3.52 -0.52 1.25
CA ALA A 120 -4.68 -1.15 0.63
C ALA A 120 -5.44 -0.18 -0.30
N ARG A 121 -5.54 1.09 0.07
CA ARG A 121 -6.12 2.13 -0.79
C ARG A 121 -5.28 2.39 -2.03
N ALA A 122 -3.96 2.45 -1.90
CA ALA A 122 -3.05 2.52 -3.05
C ALA A 122 -3.25 1.35 -4.03
N LYS A 123 -3.37 0.13 -3.52
CA LYS A 123 -3.63 -1.09 -4.32
C LYS A 123 -4.95 -1.05 -5.08
N ILE A 124 -6.00 -0.45 -4.53
CA ILE A 124 -7.29 -0.29 -5.21
C ILE A 124 -7.15 0.63 -6.43
N ILE A 125 -6.30 1.67 -6.35
CA ILE A 125 -6.10 2.64 -7.43
C ILE A 125 -5.28 2.01 -8.56
N LEU A 126 -4.06 1.55 -8.27
CA LEU A 126 -3.13 0.92 -9.22
C LEU A 126 -2.46 -0.31 -8.60
N PRO A 127 -3.05 -1.52 -8.74
CA PRO A 127 -2.56 -2.73 -8.09
C PRO A 127 -1.12 -3.12 -8.46
N LYS A 128 -0.66 -2.74 -9.66
CA LYS A 128 0.67 -3.08 -10.19
C LYS A 128 1.69 -1.95 -10.07
N HIS A 129 1.39 -0.92 -9.28
CA HIS A 129 2.34 0.18 -9.10
C HIS A 129 3.64 -0.32 -8.45
N PRO A 130 4.83 0.09 -8.96
CA PRO A 130 6.12 -0.48 -8.55
C PRO A 130 6.44 -0.29 -7.08
N SER A 131 5.98 0.78 -6.44
CA SER A 131 6.24 1.07 -5.03
C SER A 131 5.40 0.21 -4.06
N ILE A 132 4.36 -0.51 -4.52
CA ILE A 132 3.47 -1.30 -3.64
C ILE A 132 4.22 -2.46 -2.98
N GLY A 133 4.90 -3.30 -3.76
CA GLY A 133 5.60 -4.46 -3.24
C GLY A 133 6.68 -4.12 -2.20
N PRO A 134 7.58 -3.17 -2.47
CA PRO A 134 8.55 -2.69 -1.48
C PRO A 134 7.90 -2.18 -0.20
N THR A 135 6.82 -1.38 -0.30
CA THR A 135 6.10 -0.85 0.88
C THR A 135 5.43 -1.96 1.69
N GLU A 136 4.84 -2.95 1.02
CA GLU A 136 4.23 -4.11 1.68
C GLU A 136 5.26 -4.91 2.47
N ARG A 137 6.43 -5.16 1.87
CA ARG A 137 7.56 -5.81 2.55
C ARG A 137 8.02 -5.00 3.76
N GLN A 138 8.11 -3.68 3.64
CA GLN A 138 8.50 -2.82 4.75
C GLN A 138 7.50 -2.87 5.90
N ILE A 139 6.19 -2.86 5.61
CA ILE A 139 5.14 -3.03 6.61
C ILE A 139 5.25 -4.40 7.29
N PHE A 140 5.46 -5.46 6.52
CA PHE A 140 5.64 -6.81 7.04
C PHE A 140 6.82 -6.88 8.01
N LEU A 141 8.00 -6.45 7.58
CA LEU A 141 9.21 -6.44 8.41
C LEU A 141 9.00 -5.61 9.68
N PHE A 142 8.34 -4.45 9.56
CA PHE A 142 8.03 -3.61 10.72
C PHE A 142 7.09 -4.31 11.71
N ALA A 143 6.05 -4.99 11.20
CA ALA A 143 5.05 -5.65 12.05
C ALA A 143 5.58 -6.93 12.71
N THR A 144 6.52 -7.62 12.07
CA THR A 144 7.09 -8.90 12.55
C THR A 144 8.41 -8.71 13.33
N ALA A 145 8.94 -7.48 13.39
CA ALA A 145 10.16 -7.21 14.15
C ALA A 145 9.97 -7.49 15.64
N GLU A 146 10.85 -8.32 16.20
CA GLU A 146 10.96 -8.46 17.65
C GLU A 146 11.60 -7.19 18.22
N ARG A 147 10.89 -6.52 19.14
CA ARG A 147 11.35 -5.29 19.80
C ARG A 147 11.58 -5.52 21.27
N LYS A 148 12.77 -5.13 21.73
CA LYS A 148 13.11 -5.08 23.15
C LYS A 148 13.66 -3.71 23.47
N THR A 149 13.13 -3.08 24.53
CA THR A 149 13.56 -1.75 24.95
C THR A 149 14.08 -1.83 26.38
N ILE A 150 15.20 -1.17 26.65
CA ILE A 150 15.70 -0.92 27.99
C ILE A 150 15.69 0.58 28.26
N ASN A 151 15.26 0.94 29.47
CA ASN A 151 15.35 2.31 29.98
C ASN A 151 16.71 2.49 30.64
N LEU A 152 17.33 3.64 30.42
CA LEU A 152 18.65 3.96 30.96
C LEU A 152 18.47 4.97 32.10
N PRO A 153 18.77 4.59 33.35
CA PRO A 153 18.67 5.49 34.49
C PRO A 153 19.59 6.72 34.31
N ALA A 154 19.04 7.91 34.46
CA ALA A 154 19.73 9.16 34.13
C ALA A 154 21.02 9.35 34.91
N GLN A 155 21.06 8.99 36.23
CA GLN A 155 22.21 9.09 37.07
C GLN A 155 23.32 8.13 36.64
N GLN A 156 22.99 6.84 36.49
CA GLN A 156 23.97 5.83 36.05
C GLN A 156 24.56 6.15 34.67
N LEU A 157 23.75 6.76 33.81
CA LEU A 157 24.19 7.18 32.48
C LEU A 157 25.06 8.42 32.52
N ALA A 158 24.84 9.36 33.49
CA ALA A 158 25.66 10.52 33.69
C ALA A 158 27.06 10.14 34.28
N ASP A 159 27.07 9.20 35.21
CA ASP A 159 28.26 8.69 35.87
C ASP A 159 29.00 7.62 35.04
N GLN A 160 28.43 7.22 33.89
CA GLN A 160 28.94 6.16 33.01
C GLN A 160 29.26 4.86 33.75
N GLU A 161 28.36 4.46 34.67
CA GLU A 161 28.55 3.33 35.55
C GLU A 161 28.91 2.03 34.80
N GLN A 162 29.86 1.29 35.36
CA GLN A 162 30.35 0.02 34.81
C GLN A 162 29.23 -1.02 34.67
N MET A 163 28.27 -1.07 35.62
CA MET A 163 27.13 -1.99 35.55
C MET A 163 26.22 -1.68 34.39
N LEU A 164 25.97 -0.41 34.11
CA LEU A 164 25.19 0.01 32.95
C LEU A 164 25.93 -0.33 31.63
N ALA A 165 27.24 -0.15 31.60
CA ALA A 165 28.07 -0.54 30.44
C ALA A 165 27.97 -2.05 30.16
N LEU A 166 28.06 -2.89 31.19
CA LEU A 166 27.87 -4.35 31.07
C LEU A 166 26.46 -4.73 30.63
N GLN A 167 25.43 -4.05 31.16
CA GLN A 167 24.05 -4.26 30.74
C GLN A 167 23.85 -3.95 29.25
N LEU A 168 24.41 -2.85 28.76
CA LEU A 168 24.35 -2.47 27.34
C LEU A 168 25.05 -3.49 26.46
N GLY A 169 26.25 -3.94 26.83
CA GLY A 169 26.97 -4.99 26.12
C GLY A 169 26.18 -6.30 26.06
N ASN A 170 25.61 -6.74 27.19
CA ASN A 170 24.77 -7.94 27.24
C ASN A 170 23.48 -7.79 26.39
N PHE A 171 22.91 -6.59 26.33
CA PHE A 171 21.75 -6.31 25.52
C PHE A 171 22.02 -6.43 24.01
N ALA A 172 23.24 -6.11 23.59
CA ALA A 172 23.69 -6.25 22.20
C ALA A 172 24.17 -7.67 21.86
N LYS A 173 24.56 -8.45 22.85
CA LYS A 173 25.05 -9.81 22.68
C LYS A 173 24.06 -10.68 21.90
N ASN A 174 24.59 -11.51 20.99
CA ASN A 174 23.80 -12.39 20.11
C ASN A 174 22.89 -11.68 19.08
N ALA A 175 22.86 -10.33 19.05
CA ALA A 175 22.06 -9.62 18.05
C ALA A 175 22.59 -9.84 16.62
N ALA A 176 23.87 -10.17 16.45
CA ALA A 176 24.48 -10.50 15.16
C ALA A 176 23.92 -11.78 14.50
N LYS A 177 23.32 -12.69 15.29
CA LYS A 177 22.66 -13.91 14.78
C LYS A 177 21.38 -13.58 13.99
N PHE A 178 20.84 -12.40 14.17
CA PHE A 178 19.62 -11.89 13.54
C PHE A 178 19.92 -10.62 12.76
N ASP A 179 18.99 -10.20 11.90
CA ASP A 179 19.06 -8.89 11.26
C ASP A 179 18.52 -7.81 12.21
N CYS A 180 19.37 -7.36 13.14
CA CYS A 180 18.98 -6.40 14.18
C CYS A 180 19.53 -5.00 13.88
N ARG A 181 18.74 -3.98 14.29
CA ARG A 181 19.15 -2.60 14.40
C ARG A 181 18.85 -2.07 15.79
N PHE A 182 19.57 -1.03 16.19
CA PHE A 182 19.37 -0.37 17.48
C PHE A 182 18.88 1.06 17.29
N ILE A 183 17.97 1.50 18.15
CA ILE A 183 17.54 2.89 18.24
C ILE A 183 17.96 3.39 19.60
N ILE A 184 18.86 4.37 19.62
CA ILE A 184 19.43 4.98 20.81
C ILE A 184 18.76 6.35 20.99
N ASN A 185 18.07 6.55 22.09
CA ASN A 185 17.60 7.87 22.49
C ASN A 185 18.47 8.37 23.64
N ALA A 186 19.04 9.57 23.51
CA ALA A 186 19.97 10.13 24.47
C ALA A 186 19.75 11.63 24.64
N LYS A 187 20.21 12.20 25.78
CA LYS A 187 20.11 13.63 26.09
C LYS A 187 20.92 14.48 25.11
N ASN A 188 22.08 13.98 24.68
CA ASN A 188 22.99 14.66 23.75
C ASN A 188 23.87 13.67 22.99
N ASP A 189 24.62 14.15 22.01
CA ASP A 189 25.45 13.33 21.14
C ASP A 189 26.57 12.59 21.91
N ALA A 190 27.24 13.22 22.87
CA ALA A 190 28.30 12.59 23.68
C ALA A 190 27.77 11.36 24.42
N GLN A 191 26.57 11.48 25.06
CA GLN A 191 25.92 10.38 25.75
C GLN A 191 25.50 9.27 24.77
N GLY A 192 24.95 9.65 23.59
CA GLY A 192 24.57 8.70 22.55
C GLY A 192 25.75 7.92 22.00
N ARG A 193 26.90 8.55 21.81
CA ARG A 193 28.14 7.89 21.38
C ARG A 193 28.67 6.91 22.44
N TRP A 194 28.62 7.28 23.72
CA TRP A 194 28.98 6.38 24.80
C TRP A 194 28.10 5.12 24.82
N ILE A 195 26.76 5.30 24.72
CA ILE A 195 25.83 4.18 24.65
C ILE A 195 26.15 3.29 23.43
N TYR A 196 26.36 3.90 22.26
CA TYR A 196 26.72 3.17 21.05
C TYR A 196 27.99 2.33 21.24
N GLN A 197 29.01 2.90 21.84
CA GLN A 197 30.27 2.22 22.13
C GLN A 197 30.05 0.99 23.02
N LYS A 198 29.27 1.14 24.11
CA LYS A 198 28.99 0.02 25.02
C LYS A 198 28.15 -1.08 24.40
N LEU A 199 27.23 -0.74 23.51
CA LEU A 199 26.53 -1.72 22.69
C LEU A 199 27.49 -2.42 21.71
N ALA A 200 28.38 -1.67 21.05
CA ALA A 200 29.35 -2.22 20.11
C ALA A 200 30.36 -3.14 20.77
N ASP A 201 30.81 -2.81 22.00
CA ASP A 201 31.72 -3.66 22.80
C ASP A 201 31.14 -5.07 23.07
N GLY A 202 29.81 -5.18 23.16
CA GLY A 202 29.11 -6.46 23.38
C GLY A 202 28.53 -7.10 22.12
N PHE A 203 28.67 -6.46 20.94
CA PHE A 203 28.11 -6.96 19.71
C PHE A 203 29.04 -7.93 18.99
N ASP A 204 28.61 -9.18 18.79
CA ASP A 204 29.43 -10.27 18.24
C ASP A 204 29.61 -10.21 16.71
N GLY A 205 29.06 -9.19 16.03
CA GLY A 205 28.94 -9.17 14.56
C GLY A 205 29.41 -7.90 13.87
N GLY A 206 30.67 -7.69 13.68
CA GLY A 206 31.19 -6.63 12.82
C GLY A 206 30.66 -5.22 13.18
N ARG A 207 30.02 -4.52 12.22
CA ARG A 207 29.52 -3.16 12.43
C ARG A 207 28.08 -3.17 12.98
N LEU A 208 27.90 -2.63 14.18
CA LEU A 208 26.58 -2.42 14.78
C LEU A 208 25.78 -1.38 14.00
N ARG A 209 24.54 -1.72 13.60
CA ARG A 209 23.62 -0.78 12.96
C ARG A 209 22.79 -0.06 14.01
N ALA A 210 22.98 1.24 14.16
CA ALA A 210 22.25 2.04 15.11
C ALA A 210 21.82 3.38 14.53
N GLN A 211 20.67 3.87 15.01
CA GLN A 211 20.18 5.23 14.81
C GLN A 211 20.22 5.96 16.16
N LEU A 212 20.83 7.14 16.18
CA LEU A 212 20.89 8.01 17.35
C LEU A 212 19.86 9.13 17.23
N ASN A 213 19.02 9.28 18.25
CA ASN A 213 18.08 10.39 18.38
C ASN A 213 18.38 11.18 19.66
N ILE A 214 18.41 12.50 19.54
CA ILE A 214 18.54 13.38 20.71
C ILE A 214 17.17 13.64 21.28
N ARG A 215 16.79 12.84 22.28
CA ARG A 215 15.52 12.95 23.00
C ARG A 215 15.53 12.21 24.33
N LEU A 216 14.66 12.62 25.25
CA LEU A 216 14.41 11.94 26.53
C LEU A 216 13.03 11.25 26.54
N PRO A 217 12.83 10.23 27.36
CA PRO A 217 13.84 9.60 28.23
C PRO A 217 14.91 8.84 27.45
N ALA A 218 16.09 8.67 28.07
CA ALA A 218 17.17 7.88 27.48
C ALA A 218 16.79 6.39 27.45
N THR A 219 16.83 5.79 26.25
CA THR A 219 16.45 4.40 26.02
C THR A 219 17.29 3.77 24.93
N VAL A 220 17.39 2.46 24.94
CA VAL A 220 17.87 1.69 23.81
C VAL A 220 16.79 0.68 23.41
N GLU A 221 16.38 0.73 22.17
CA GLU A 221 15.50 -0.28 21.58
C GLU A 221 16.31 -1.13 20.59
N ARG A 222 16.21 -2.45 20.72
CA ARG A 222 16.70 -3.43 19.74
C ARG A 222 15.53 -3.94 18.92
N GLN A 223 15.63 -3.80 17.60
CA GLN A 223 14.66 -4.31 16.63
C GLN A 223 15.32 -5.40 15.79
N CYS A 224 14.85 -6.63 15.90
CA CYS A 224 15.34 -7.77 15.13
C CYS A 224 14.29 -8.22 14.13
N PHE A 225 14.68 -8.35 12.86
CA PHE A 225 13.82 -8.74 11.77
C PHE A 225 13.98 -10.23 11.45
N PRO A 226 12.92 -10.91 11.03
CA PRO A 226 13.05 -12.27 10.50
C PRO A 226 13.94 -12.27 9.25
N LYS A 227 14.78 -13.30 9.14
CA LYS A 227 15.61 -13.55 7.94
C LYS A 227 14.79 -14.12 6.80
#